data_3e4748f666fe44ecff1bab6f352d5aea
#
_entry.id   3e4748f666fe44ecff1bab6f352d5aea
#
_cell.length_a   1.000
_cell.length_b   1.000
_cell.length_c   1.000
_cell.angle_alpha   90.00
_cell.angle_beta   90.00
_cell.angle_gamma   90.00
#
_symmetry.space_group_name_H-M   'P 1'
#
loop_
_entity.id
_entity.type
_entity.pdbx_description
1 polymer ?
#
loop_
_entity_poly.entity_id
_entity_poly.type
_entity_poly.pdbx_seq_one_letter_code
_entity_poly.pdbx_strand_id
1 'polypeptide(L)'
;MEFENKIKSLPIWKNLENIEHLEGGITNLNFLVSDSGSKSVVRLGSDIPEHLVYRSNEIIVSEAAYQIGVSPKLIYNEPGVLVLEFIESKTLEPKTVRENLNKIVPIIRKIHDEIPNKLSGQPQIFWVFYVIKYYSNYLLNNNSSHIFINSKFIKKSRKVRKTLLSKRNCIWS
;
A
#
# COMPACT_ATOMS: atom_id res chain seq x y z
N MET A 1 18.06 17.38 -2.24
CA MET A 1 18.65 17.66 -3.58
C MET A 1 18.36 16.55 -4.60
N GLU A 2 18.71 15.30 -4.38
CA GLU A 2 18.48 14.22 -5.38
C GLU A 2 17.00 13.97 -5.69
N PHE A 3 16.19 13.80 -4.66
CA PHE A 3 14.74 13.57 -4.82
C PHE A 3 14.00 14.76 -5.45
N GLU A 4 14.33 15.96 -5.08
CA GLU A 4 13.76 17.17 -5.69
C GLU A 4 14.12 17.27 -7.19
N ASN A 5 15.36 16.95 -7.56
CA ASN A 5 15.77 16.92 -8.95
C ASN A 5 14.98 15.87 -9.74
N LYS A 6 14.74 14.68 -9.14
CA LYS A 6 13.88 13.66 -9.74
C LYS A 6 12.45 14.19 -9.95
N ILE A 7 11.87 14.86 -8.95
CA ILE A 7 10.53 15.44 -9.07
C ILE A 7 10.49 16.49 -10.14
N LYS A 8 11.46 17.43 -10.16
CA LYS A 8 11.54 18.49 -11.16
C LYS A 8 11.68 17.98 -12.59
N SER A 9 12.29 16.82 -12.78
CA SER A 9 12.49 16.21 -14.10
C SER A 9 11.24 15.49 -14.67
N LEU A 10 10.16 15.36 -13.91
CA LEU A 10 8.95 14.71 -14.41
C LEU A 10 8.29 15.55 -15.52
N PRO A 11 7.82 14.93 -16.61
CA PRO A 11 7.34 15.64 -17.80
C PRO A 11 5.93 16.22 -17.66
N ILE A 12 5.36 16.18 -16.47
CA ILE A 12 3.96 16.56 -16.21
C ILE A 12 3.78 18.00 -15.72
N TRP A 13 4.87 18.65 -15.29
CA TRP A 13 4.81 19.98 -14.73
C TRP A 13 4.72 21.05 -15.82
N LYS A 14 3.88 22.07 -15.59
CA LYS A 14 3.74 23.23 -16.46
C LYS A 14 4.52 24.43 -15.91
N ASN A 15 4.35 24.72 -14.64
CA ASN A 15 5.01 25.79 -13.92
C ASN A 15 5.19 25.38 -12.46
N LEU A 16 6.23 24.60 -12.18
CA LEU A 16 6.53 24.08 -10.85
C LEU A 16 6.86 25.22 -9.88
N GLU A 17 6.04 25.40 -8.84
CA GLU A 17 6.11 26.51 -7.89
C GLU A 17 6.81 26.10 -6.58
N ASN A 18 6.42 24.95 -6.02
CA ASN A 18 6.94 24.51 -4.73
C ASN A 18 6.99 22.99 -4.63
N ILE A 19 7.96 22.49 -3.86
CA ILE A 19 8.08 21.08 -3.45
C ILE A 19 8.29 21.07 -1.94
N GLU A 20 7.40 20.43 -1.21
CA GLU A 20 7.45 20.32 0.23
C GLU A 20 7.44 18.84 0.65
N HIS A 21 8.34 18.43 1.54
CA HIS A 21 8.36 17.07 2.06
C HIS A 21 7.17 16.84 2.99
N LEU A 22 6.41 15.76 2.75
CA LEU A 22 5.35 15.30 3.62
C LEU A 22 5.87 14.22 4.56
N GLU A 23 5.77 14.46 5.85
CA GLU A 23 6.09 13.46 6.85
C GLU A 23 5.11 12.27 6.81
N GLY A 24 5.59 11.13 7.23
CA GLY A 24 4.80 9.89 7.29
C GLY A 24 5.06 8.98 6.08
N GLY A 25 5.14 7.71 6.37
CA GLY A 25 5.46 6.63 5.43
C GLY A 25 6.77 5.94 5.80
N ILE A 26 6.70 4.61 5.91
CA ILE A 26 7.86 3.80 6.32
C ILE A 26 8.73 3.45 5.11
N THR A 27 8.10 3.30 3.94
CA THR A 27 8.74 2.76 2.73
C THR A 27 8.76 3.73 1.55
N ASN A 28 8.14 4.90 1.69
CA ASN A 28 8.03 5.91 0.65
C ASN A 28 8.46 7.27 1.18
N LEU A 29 9.04 8.07 0.30
CA LEU A 29 9.17 9.50 0.49
C LEU A 29 8.01 10.19 -0.22
N ASN A 30 7.27 11.02 0.50
CA ASN A 30 6.13 11.75 -0.03
C ASN A 30 6.42 13.23 -0.10
N PHE A 31 5.99 13.88 -1.18
CA PHE A 31 6.15 15.31 -1.39
C PHE A 31 4.84 15.91 -1.84
N LEU A 32 4.48 17.06 -1.27
CA LEU A 32 3.46 17.93 -1.80
C LEU A 32 4.09 18.83 -2.85
N VAL A 33 3.53 18.82 -4.04
CA VAL A 33 4.03 19.62 -5.18
C VAL A 33 2.94 20.57 -5.63
N SER A 34 3.28 21.83 -5.75
CA SER A 34 2.43 22.87 -6.34
C SER A 34 2.89 23.18 -7.75
N ASP A 35 1.97 23.13 -8.71
CA ASP A 35 2.21 23.42 -10.13
C ASP A 35 1.01 24.15 -10.71
N SER A 36 1.23 25.37 -11.24
CA SER A 36 0.19 26.16 -11.89
C SER A 36 -1.09 26.31 -11.05
N GLY A 37 -0.94 26.54 -9.73
CA GLY A 37 -2.01 26.68 -8.77
C GLY A 37 -2.72 25.37 -8.37
N SER A 38 -2.31 24.22 -8.91
CA SER A 38 -2.80 22.89 -8.53
C SER A 38 -1.83 22.19 -7.60
N LYS A 39 -2.33 21.27 -6.77
CA LYS A 39 -1.51 20.49 -5.85
C LYS A 39 -1.55 19.00 -6.19
N SER A 40 -0.42 18.33 -6.04
CA SER A 40 -0.27 16.89 -6.24
C SER A 40 0.59 16.28 -5.14
N VAL A 41 0.40 15.01 -4.86
CA VAL A 41 1.30 14.24 -3.98
C VAL A 41 2.19 13.36 -4.85
N VAL A 42 3.49 13.60 -4.78
CA VAL A 42 4.50 12.75 -5.42
C VAL A 42 5.03 11.77 -4.38
N ARG A 43 4.92 10.49 -4.70
CA ARG A 43 5.45 9.40 -3.89
C ARG A 43 6.63 8.78 -4.61
N LEU A 44 7.79 8.78 -3.96
CA LEU A 44 9.02 8.15 -4.44
C LEU A 44 9.30 6.89 -3.63
N GLY A 45 9.60 5.80 -4.31
CA GLY A 45 9.95 4.55 -3.65
C GLY A 45 10.26 3.44 -4.64
N SER A 46 11.16 2.54 -4.25
CA SER A 46 11.52 1.35 -5.01
C SER A 46 10.74 0.13 -4.53
N ASP A 47 10.78 -0.95 -5.31
CA ASP A 47 10.36 -2.26 -4.83
C ASP A 47 11.19 -2.69 -3.63
N ILE A 48 10.56 -3.36 -2.67
CA ILE A 48 11.22 -3.96 -1.50
C ILE A 48 10.80 -5.42 -1.45
N PRO A 49 11.46 -6.29 -2.23
CA PRO A 49 11.09 -7.71 -2.34
C PRO A 49 11.12 -8.44 -0.99
N GLU A 50 12.00 -8.04 -0.08
CA GLU A 50 12.11 -8.60 1.27
C GLU A 50 10.83 -8.38 2.09
N HIS A 51 10.09 -7.32 1.78
CA HIS A 51 8.81 -6.98 2.41
C HIS A 51 7.61 -7.26 1.52
N LEU A 52 7.82 -7.91 0.36
CA LEU A 52 6.77 -8.18 -0.64
C LEU A 52 6.07 -6.88 -1.10
N VAL A 53 6.82 -5.78 -1.16
CA VAL A 53 6.35 -4.50 -1.66
C VAL A 53 6.78 -4.35 -3.11
N TYR A 54 5.79 -4.23 -4.00
CA TYR A 54 6.00 -4.06 -5.43
C TYR A 54 5.19 -2.88 -5.93
N ARG A 55 5.85 -1.93 -6.58
CA ARG A 55 5.22 -0.68 -7.02
C ARG A 55 4.19 -0.86 -8.13
N SER A 56 4.37 -1.87 -8.96
CA SER A 56 3.35 -2.25 -9.95
C SER A 56 2.00 -2.59 -9.31
N ASN A 57 2.03 -3.27 -8.15
CA ASN A 57 0.80 -3.58 -7.41
C ASN A 57 0.15 -2.30 -6.83
N GLU A 58 0.95 -1.34 -6.39
CA GLU A 58 0.47 -0.05 -5.88
C GLU A 58 -0.30 0.73 -6.95
N ILE A 59 0.19 0.74 -8.20
CA ILE A 59 -0.48 1.38 -9.34
C ILE A 59 -1.84 0.75 -9.59
N ILE A 60 -1.88 -0.58 -9.75
CA ILE A 60 -3.11 -1.33 -10.04
C ILE A 60 -4.17 -1.09 -8.95
N VAL A 61 -3.76 -1.14 -7.68
CA VAL A 61 -4.68 -0.95 -6.55
C VAL A 61 -5.12 0.51 -6.43
N SER A 62 -4.24 1.49 -6.70
CA SER A 62 -4.60 2.91 -6.66
C SER A 62 -5.65 3.26 -7.72
N GLU A 63 -5.52 2.73 -8.94
CA GLU A 63 -6.50 2.91 -10.01
C GLU A 63 -7.85 2.30 -9.65
N ALA A 64 -7.87 1.07 -9.14
CA ALA A 64 -9.08 0.40 -8.69
C ALA A 64 -9.76 1.15 -7.53
N ALA A 65 -8.96 1.64 -6.57
CA ALA A 65 -9.46 2.42 -5.43
C ALA A 65 -10.05 3.77 -5.85
N TYR A 66 -9.46 4.43 -6.85
CA TYR A 66 -10.03 5.64 -7.44
C TYR A 66 -11.38 5.36 -8.10
N GLN A 67 -11.50 4.28 -8.88
CA GLN A 67 -12.75 3.91 -9.55
C GLN A 67 -13.91 3.69 -8.60
N ILE A 68 -13.65 3.24 -7.38
CA ILE A 68 -14.67 3.07 -6.33
C ILE A 68 -14.77 4.29 -5.40
N GLY A 69 -14.04 5.38 -5.66
CA GLY A 69 -14.14 6.63 -4.92
C GLY A 69 -13.54 6.61 -3.50
N VAL A 70 -12.51 5.79 -3.25
CA VAL A 70 -11.82 5.70 -1.94
C VAL A 70 -10.35 6.12 -1.99
N SER A 71 -9.87 6.54 -3.13
CA SER A 71 -8.50 7.05 -3.35
C SER A 71 -8.51 8.28 -4.25
N PRO A 72 -7.53 9.18 -4.14
CA PRO A 72 -7.31 10.22 -5.13
C PRO A 72 -6.98 9.63 -6.51
N LYS A 73 -7.15 10.45 -7.54
CA LYS A 73 -6.81 10.09 -8.91
C LYS A 73 -5.29 9.89 -9.06
N LEU A 74 -4.91 8.85 -9.79
CA LEU A 74 -3.56 8.69 -10.30
C LEU A 74 -3.36 9.63 -11.50
N ILE A 75 -2.42 10.58 -11.38
CA ILE A 75 -2.10 11.58 -12.42
C ILE A 75 -1.01 11.05 -13.35
N TYR A 76 0.04 10.47 -12.75
CA TYR A 76 1.21 10.00 -13.49
C TYR A 76 1.92 8.88 -12.73
N ASN A 77 2.56 7.98 -13.45
CA ASN A 77 3.47 6.98 -12.86
C ASN A 77 4.62 6.67 -13.80
N GLU A 78 5.76 6.35 -13.22
CA GLU A 78 6.93 5.74 -13.85
C GLU A 78 7.66 4.88 -12.82
N PRO A 79 8.68 4.08 -13.18
CA PRO A 79 9.41 3.28 -12.22
C PRO A 79 9.93 4.10 -11.02
N GLY A 80 9.45 3.75 -9.82
CA GLY A 80 9.81 4.42 -8.57
C GLY A 80 9.08 5.74 -8.29
N VAL A 81 8.13 6.15 -9.13
CA VAL A 81 7.37 7.40 -8.98
C VAL A 81 5.88 7.14 -9.14
N LEU A 82 5.10 7.67 -8.21
CA LEU A 82 3.64 7.72 -8.28
C LEU A 82 3.18 9.14 -7.97
N VAL A 83 2.38 9.74 -8.85
CA VAL A 83 1.81 11.07 -8.66
C VAL A 83 0.31 10.98 -8.54
N LEU A 84 -0.20 11.44 -7.41
CA LEU A 84 -1.62 11.44 -7.07
C LEU A 84 -2.15 12.86 -6.95
N GLU A 85 -3.42 13.04 -7.25
CA GLU A 85 -4.14 14.26 -6.92
C GLU A 85 -4.09 14.53 -5.41
N PHE A 86 -3.87 15.79 -5.03
CA PHE A 86 -3.91 16.17 -3.62
C PHE A 86 -5.36 16.31 -3.16
N ILE A 87 -5.68 15.69 -2.02
CA ILE A 87 -6.99 15.85 -1.35
C ILE A 87 -6.77 16.64 -0.06
N GLU A 88 -7.44 17.76 0.06
CA GLU A 88 -7.50 18.50 1.32
C GLU A 88 -8.17 17.61 2.38
N SER A 89 -7.41 17.19 3.36
CA SER A 89 -7.88 16.20 4.33
C SER A 89 -7.19 16.34 5.68
N LYS A 90 -7.80 15.74 6.68
CA LYS A 90 -7.22 15.60 8.01
C LYS A 90 -7.00 14.13 8.33
N THR A 91 -5.77 13.78 8.70
CA THR A 91 -5.44 12.43 9.16
C THR A 91 -6.19 12.10 10.44
N LEU A 92 -6.83 10.95 10.47
CA LEU A 92 -7.56 10.47 11.64
C LEU A 92 -6.61 9.96 12.72
N GLU A 93 -6.75 10.47 13.93
CA GLU A 93 -6.06 9.97 15.10
C GLU A 93 -6.79 8.74 15.70
N PRO A 94 -6.13 7.92 16.53
CA PRO A 94 -6.74 6.72 17.12
C PRO A 94 -8.06 6.97 17.86
N LYS A 95 -8.20 8.12 18.52
CA LYS A 95 -9.45 8.53 19.19
C LYS A 95 -10.53 8.80 18.17
N THR A 96 -10.26 9.61 17.17
CA THR A 96 -11.20 9.96 16.10
C THR A 96 -11.65 8.75 15.31
N VAL A 97 -10.76 7.76 15.06
CA VAL A 97 -11.12 6.49 14.44
C VAL A 97 -12.19 5.77 15.26
N ARG A 98 -11.99 5.63 16.59
CA ARG A 98 -12.97 4.94 17.47
C ARG A 98 -14.33 5.63 17.49
N GLU A 99 -14.36 6.94 17.44
CA GLU A 99 -15.58 7.76 17.45
C GLU A 99 -16.33 7.71 16.11
N ASN A 100 -15.67 7.33 15.01
CA ASN A 100 -16.21 7.33 13.66
C ASN A 100 -16.27 5.95 13.00
N LEU A 101 -16.32 4.86 13.77
CA LEU A 101 -16.38 3.49 13.24
C LEU A 101 -17.57 3.27 12.29
N ASN A 102 -18.70 3.91 12.58
CA ASN A 102 -19.90 3.86 11.72
C ASN A 102 -19.68 4.42 10.30
N LYS A 103 -18.71 5.32 10.11
CA LYS A 103 -18.30 5.86 8.81
C LYS A 103 -17.15 5.07 8.18
N ILE A 104 -16.21 4.62 9.01
CA ILE A 104 -14.97 3.96 8.54
C ILE A 104 -15.25 2.52 8.11
N VAL A 105 -16.04 1.75 8.90
CA VAL A 105 -16.32 0.34 8.60
C VAL A 105 -17.01 0.14 7.23
N PRO A 106 -17.99 0.95 6.83
CA PRO A 106 -18.56 0.88 5.47
C PRO A 106 -17.52 1.10 4.36
N ILE A 107 -16.56 2.03 4.55
CA ILE A 107 -15.50 2.28 3.57
C ILE A 107 -14.58 1.05 3.45
N ILE A 108 -14.17 0.46 4.58
CA ILE A 108 -13.35 -0.76 4.58
C ILE A 108 -14.08 -1.92 3.90
N ARG A 109 -15.39 -2.08 4.18
CA ARG A 109 -16.21 -3.10 3.52
C ARG A 109 -16.27 -2.86 2.02
N LYS A 110 -16.53 -1.63 1.58
CA LYS A 110 -16.52 -1.24 0.18
C LYS A 110 -15.21 -1.58 -0.53
N ILE A 111 -14.06 -1.31 0.13
CA ILE A 111 -12.73 -1.67 -0.36
C ILE A 111 -12.64 -3.19 -0.59
N HIS A 112 -13.07 -4.00 0.38
CA HIS A 112 -12.99 -5.46 0.29
C HIS A 112 -13.93 -6.06 -0.75
N ASP A 113 -15.11 -5.49 -0.93
CA ASP A 113 -16.16 -6.04 -1.80
C ASP A 113 -15.98 -5.56 -3.26
N GLU A 114 -15.52 -4.33 -3.48
CA GLU A 114 -15.53 -3.71 -4.80
C GLU A 114 -14.14 -3.67 -5.48
N ILE A 115 -13.04 -3.46 -4.76
CA ILE A 115 -11.69 -3.40 -5.37
C ILE A 115 -11.36 -4.67 -6.15
N PRO A 116 -11.62 -5.91 -5.67
CA PRO A 116 -11.29 -7.12 -6.42
C PRO A 116 -11.90 -7.16 -7.82
N ASN A 117 -13.09 -6.56 -8.00
CA ASN A 117 -13.79 -6.51 -9.28
C ASN A 117 -13.29 -5.40 -10.22
N LYS A 118 -12.42 -4.52 -9.74
CA LYS A 118 -11.86 -3.40 -10.49
C LYS A 118 -10.36 -3.55 -10.80
N LEU A 119 -9.74 -4.59 -10.24
CA LEU A 119 -8.32 -4.86 -10.50
C LEU A 119 -8.10 -5.21 -11.97
N SER A 120 -7.13 -4.55 -12.59
CA SER A 120 -6.64 -4.86 -13.93
C SER A 120 -5.23 -5.45 -13.85
N GLY A 121 -4.95 -6.48 -14.67
CA GLY A 121 -3.64 -7.14 -14.68
C GLY A 121 -3.50 -8.24 -13.62
N GLN A 122 -2.31 -8.40 -13.07
CA GLN A 122 -1.99 -9.45 -12.09
C GLN A 122 -1.60 -8.84 -10.74
N PRO A 123 -2.58 -8.46 -9.89
CA PRO A 123 -2.28 -7.94 -8.57
C PRO A 123 -1.69 -9.03 -7.69
N GLN A 124 -0.77 -8.63 -6.82
CA GLN A 124 -0.23 -9.55 -5.83
C GLN A 124 -1.23 -9.78 -4.69
N ILE A 125 -1.39 -11.04 -4.33
CA ILE A 125 -2.26 -11.44 -3.23
C ILE A 125 -1.43 -11.58 -1.95
N PHE A 126 -1.80 -10.82 -0.92
CA PHE A 126 -1.24 -11.00 0.42
C PHE A 126 -1.83 -12.24 1.08
N TRP A 127 -1.22 -13.41 0.78
CA TRP A 127 -1.60 -14.66 1.42
C TRP A 127 -0.81 -14.85 2.72
N VAL A 128 -1.41 -14.50 3.85
CA VAL A 128 -0.75 -14.46 5.17
C VAL A 128 0.05 -15.72 5.51
N PHE A 129 -0.42 -16.91 5.16
CA PHE A 129 0.29 -18.16 5.44
C PHE A 129 1.55 -18.34 4.59
N TYR A 130 1.56 -17.80 3.37
CA TYR A 130 2.77 -17.72 2.54
C TYR A 130 3.74 -16.71 3.12
N VAL A 131 3.26 -15.54 3.50
CA VAL A 131 4.09 -14.46 4.07
C VAL A 131 4.78 -14.91 5.36
N ILE A 132 4.05 -15.59 6.28
CA ILE A 132 4.65 -16.17 7.48
C ILE A 132 5.76 -17.17 7.13
N LYS A 133 5.56 -18.03 6.14
CA LYS A 133 6.57 -18.99 5.69
C LYS A 133 7.78 -18.29 5.05
N TYR A 134 7.53 -17.28 4.22
CA TYR A 134 8.55 -16.48 3.55
C TYR A 134 9.46 -15.79 4.57
N TYR A 135 8.91 -15.01 5.50
CA TYR A 135 9.69 -14.37 6.55
C TYR A 135 10.39 -15.37 7.48
N SER A 136 9.75 -16.49 7.74
CA SER A 136 10.36 -17.56 8.53
C SER A 136 11.63 -18.09 7.90
N ASN A 137 11.61 -18.35 6.59
CA ASN A 137 12.78 -18.80 5.86
C ASN A 137 13.85 -17.70 5.78
N TYR A 138 13.45 -16.46 5.60
CA TYR A 138 14.36 -15.32 5.60
C TYR A 138 15.12 -15.20 6.93
N LEU A 139 14.43 -15.29 8.06
CA LEU A 139 15.04 -15.27 9.39
C LEU A 139 16.00 -16.45 9.64
N LEU A 140 15.66 -17.64 9.14
CA LEU A 140 16.51 -18.82 9.23
C LEU A 140 17.81 -18.65 8.42
N ASN A 141 17.69 -18.18 7.17
CA ASN A 141 18.84 -18.00 6.28
C ASN A 141 19.79 -16.89 6.74
N ASN A 142 19.28 -15.93 7.53
CA ASN A 142 20.07 -14.83 8.07
C ASN A 142 20.49 -15.02 9.54
N ASN A 143 20.39 -16.25 10.07
CA ASN A 143 20.79 -16.59 11.45
C ASN A 143 20.21 -15.65 12.52
N SER A 144 18.95 -15.23 12.35
CA SER A 144 18.30 -14.30 13.26
C SER A 144 18.15 -14.89 14.67
N SER A 145 18.38 -14.08 15.71
CA SER A 145 18.12 -14.44 17.11
C SER A 145 16.66 -14.77 17.41
N HIS A 146 15.73 -14.42 16.51
CA HIS A 146 14.28 -14.66 16.66
C HIS A 146 13.81 -16.03 16.12
N ILE A 147 14.70 -16.94 15.74
CA ILE A 147 14.39 -18.28 15.20
C ILE A 147 13.48 -19.09 16.14
N PHE A 148 13.69 -18.99 17.44
CA PHE A 148 12.86 -19.72 18.44
C PHE A 148 11.38 -19.31 18.39
N ILE A 149 11.10 -18.01 18.29
CA ILE A 149 9.75 -17.48 18.19
C ILE A 149 9.11 -17.96 16.88
N ASN A 150 9.90 -18.00 15.82
CA ASN A 150 9.51 -18.40 14.48
C ASN A 150 8.93 -19.81 14.41
N SER A 151 9.56 -20.81 15.02
CA SER A 151 9.08 -22.20 15.01
C SER A 151 7.67 -22.35 15.63
N LYS A 152 7.40 -21.60 16.68
CA LYS A 152 6.08 -21.55 17.35
C LYS A 152 5.02 -20.93 16.45
N PHE A 153 5.34 -19.83 15.78
CA PHE A 153 4.43 -19.18 14.82
C PHE A 153 4.10 -20.05 13.61
N ILE A 154 5.09 -20.73 13.03
CA ILE A 154 4.87 -21.66 11.91
C ILE A 154 3.91 -22.79 12.31
N LYS A 155 4.12 -23.42 13.48
CA LYS A 155 3.21 -24.48 13.97
C LYS A 155 1.79 -23.96 14.15
N LYS A 156 1.63 -22.78 14.77
CA LYS A 156 0.34 -22.14 14.98
C LYS A 156 -0.34 -21.78 13.66
N SER A 157 0.39 -21.18 12.71
CA SER A 157 -0.14 -20.82 11.40
C SER A 157 -0.63 -22.05 10.61
N ARG A 158 0.11 -23.16 10.62
CA ARG A 158 -0.32 -24.41 9.99
C ARG A 158 -1.62 -24.94 10.59
N LYS A 159 -1.78 -24.88 11.92
CA LYS A 159 -3.02 -25.29 12.59
C LYS A 159 -4.20 -24.43 12.18
N VAL A 160 -4.04 -23.10 12.23
CA VAL A 160 -5.07 -22.13 11.84
C VAL A 160 -5.46 -22.31 10.37
N ARG A 161 -4.47 -22.45 9.47
CA ARG A 161 -4.71 -22.70 8.05
C ARG A 161 -5.58 -23.96 7.83
N LYS A 162 -5.23 -25.08 8.48
CA LYS A 162 -6.03 -26.31 8.39
C LYS A 162 -7.48 -26.10 8.82
N THR A 163 -7.68 -25.41 9.95
CA THR A 163 -9.02 -25.11 10.49
C THR A 163 -9.82 -24.19 9.55
N LEU A 164 -9.20 -23.19 8.97
CA LEU A 164 -9.86 -22.28 8.03
C LEU A 164 -10.22 -22.99 6.73
N LEU A 165 -9.33 -23.79 6.17
CA LEU A 165 -9.58 -24.53 4.92
C LEU A 165 -10.58 -25.66 5.10
N SER A 166 -10.64 -26.32 6.28
CA SER A 166 -11.62 -27.37 6.55
C SER A 166 -13.06 -26.87 6.76
N LYS A 167 -13.21 -25.59 7.14
CA LYS A 167 -14.52 -24.93 7.30
C LYS A 167 -15.04 -24.28 6.02
N ARG A 168 -14.31 -24.40 4.90
CA ARG A 168 -14.64 -23.72 3.66
C ARG A 168 -15.03 -24.68 2.57
N ASN A 169 -16.34 -24.72 2.33
CA ASN A 169 -16.88 -24.92 0.99
C ASN A 169 -17.02 -23.60 0.23
N CYS A 170 -16.43 -22.51 0.69
CA CYS A 170 -16.67 -21.19 0.15
C CYS A 170 -15.41 -20.33 0.20
N ILE A 171 -14.62 -20.26 -0.88
CA ILE A 171 -13.93 -19.00 -1.27
C ILE A 171 -13.62 -18.93 -2.78
N TRP A 172 -13.94 -19.93 -3.56
CA TRP A 172 -13.81 -19.83 -5.01
C TRP A 172 -15.09 -20.36 -5.67
N SER A 173 -16.10 -19.53 -5.74
CA SER A 173 -17.20 -19.62 -6.69
C SER A 173 -17.37 -18.26 -7.31
#